data_03b846d0dc2acde79fe611330afa60b4
#
_entry.id   03b846d0dc2acde79fe611330afa60b4
#
_cell.length_a   1.000
_cell.length_b   1.000
_cell.length_c   1.000
_cell.angle_alpha   90.00
_cell.angle_beta   90.00
_cell.angle_gamma   90.00
#
_symmetry.space_group_name_H-M   'P 1'
#
loop_
_entity.id
_entity.type
_entity.pdbx_description
1 polymer ?
#
loop_
_entity_poly.entity_id
_entity_poly.type
_entity_poly.pdbx_seq_one_letter_code
_entity_poly.pdbx_strand_id
1 'polypeptide(L)'
;MYMVGGIEFDRRELRDLAAAWIALAVAFTFFLAPRRFLQLSPTDVDTLVALFVMSVFTVGAAFLLHELAHKVMAVRFGQVAAFRADYGMLGVAIASGLAGFLFAAPGAVYHRGRITRRQNGLVAVAGPVVNLAIAAVFFPVFLLFEGAVADVAHLGVLINVFLAAFNMIPYGPLDGRTVLDWHPAPFGAVLAVAAVSGVLFVLQFGVSLGL
;
A
#
# COMPACT_ATOMS: atom_id res chain seq x y z
N MET A 1 -4.12 -1.93 25.64
CA MET A 1 -2.84 -2.20 25.02
C MET A 1 -2.77 -3.67 24.64
N TYR A 2 -2.32 -3.98 23.46
CA TYR A 2 -2.19 -5.37 22.95
C TYR A 2 -0.75 -5.60 22.54
N MET A 3 -0.22 -6.80 22.81
CA MET A 3 1.15 -7.19 22.43
C MET A 3 1.09 -8.27 21.35
N VAL A 4 1.72 -8.03 20.21
CA VAL A 4 1.84 -9.00 19.11
C VAL A 4 3.31 -9.08 18.70
N GLY A 5 3.94 -10.24 18.88
CA GLY A 5 5.34 -10.43 18.52
C GLY A 5 6.33 -9.46 19.20
N GLY A 6 6.04 -9.02 20.43
CA GLY A 6 6.85 -8.04 21.15
C GLY A 6 6.60 -6.58 20.74
N ILE A 7 5.63 -6.33 19.86
CA ILE A 7 5.26 -4.99 19.42
C ILE A 7 3.95 -4.60 20.09
N GLU A 8 3.92 -3.39 20.63
CA GLU A 8 2.78 -2.85 21.35
C GLU A 8 1.84 -2.11 20.41
N PHE A 9 0.52 -2.37 20.54
CA PHE A 9 -0.56 -1.69 19.81
C PHE A 9 -1.56 -1.08 20.79
N ASP A 10 -1.88 0.19 20.63
CA ASP A 10 -2.98 0.81 21.35
C ASP A 10 -4.33 0.65 20.61
N ARG A 11 -5.46 0.81 21.32
CA ARG A 11 -6.80 0.67 20.73
C ARG A 11 -7.08 1.68 19.62
N ARG A 12 -6.51 2.88 19.72
CA ARG A 12 -6.67 3.93 18.71
C ARG A 12 -5.92 3.54 17.44
N GLU A 13 -4.70 3.04 17.58
CA GLU A 13 -3.90 2.57 16.45
C GLU A 13 -4.59 1.45 15.67
N LEU A 14 -5.12 0.44 16.37
CA LEU A 14 -5.84 -0.66 15.72
C LEU A 14 -7.08 -0.18 14.97
N ARG A 15 -7.83 0.78 15.56
CA ARG A 15 -8.96 1.43 14.88
C ARG A 15 -8.49 2.22 13.67
N ASP A 16 -7.42 2.98 13.78
CA ASP A 16 -6.88 3.84 12.72
C ASP A 16 -6.36 2.98 11.55
N LEU A 17 -5.66 1.86 11.83
CA LEU A 17 -5.24 0.87 10.83
C LEU A 17 -6.44 0.23 10.12
N ALA A 18 -7.45 -0.21 10.87
CA ALA A 18 -8.66 -0.82 10.29
C ALA A 18 -9.45 0.19 9.44
N ALA A 19 -9.58 1.44 9.91
CA ALA A 19 -10.26 2.50 9.18
C ALA A 19 -9.53 2.83 7.86
N ALA A 20 -8.21 2.96 7.90
CA ALA A 20 -7.41 3.20 6.70
C ALA A 20 -7.47 2.02 5.72
N TRP A 21 -7.38 0.78 6.22
CA TRP A 21 -7.51 -0.43 5.42
C TRP A 21 -8.82 -0.46 4.63
N ILE A 22 -9.95 -0.31 5.34
CA ILE A 22 -11.28 -0.36 4.72
C ILE A 22 -11.52 0.84 3.80
N ALA A 23 -11.14 2.05 4.22
CA ALA A 23 -11.33 3.25 3.40
C ALA A 23 -10.54 3.18 2.08
N LEU A 24 -9.32 2.65 2.10
CA LEU A 24 -8.54 2.43 0.88
C LEU A 24 -9.18 1.35 -0.01
N ALA A 25 -9.66 0.24 0.57
CA ALA A 25 -10.37 -0.76 -0.19
C ALA A 25 -11.61 -0.18 -0.88
N VAL A 26 -12.39 0.64 -0.19
CA VAL A 26 -13.55 1.35 -0.76
C VAL A 26 -13.13 2.33 -1.87
N ALA A 27 -12.07 3.13 -1.65
CA ALA A 27 -11.57 4.07 -2.64
C ALA A 27 -11.13 3.37 -3.94
N PHE A 28 -10.41 2.26 -3.81
CA PHE A 28 -9.98 1.47 -4.96
C PHE A 28 -11.13 0.73 -5.64
N THR A 29 -12.11 0.25 -4.89
CA THR A 29 -13.34 -0.32 -5.47
C THR A 29 -13.99 0.67 -6.43
N PHE A 30 -14.18 1.91 -6.02
CA PHE A 30 -14.77 2.93 -6.89
C PHE A 30 -13.84 3.33 -8.05
N PHE A 31 -12.55 3.39 -7.80
CA PHE A 31 -11.57 3.70 -8.86
C PHE A 31 -11.52 2.62 -9.96
N LEU A 32 -11.61 1.35 -9.57
CA LEU A 32 -11.58 0.21 -10.48
C LEU A 32 -12.95 -0.06 -11.13
N ALA A 33 -14.04 0.39 -10.51
CA ALA A 33 -15.39 0.15 -11.01
C ALA A 33 -15.62 0.83 -12.37
N PRO A 34 -16.26 0.15 -13.32
CA PRO A 34 -16.61 0.72 -14.61
C PRO A 34 -17.43 2.01 -14.44
N ARG A 35 -17.13 3.07 -15.20
CA ARG A 35 -17.83 4.38 -15.13
C ARG A 35 -19.34 4.34 -15.35
N ARG A 36 -19.93 3.20 -15.76
CA ARG A 36 -21.38 2.96 -15.89
C ARG A 36 -22.09 2.76 -14.56
N PHE A 37 -21.37 2.80 -13.47
CA PHE A 37 -21.82 2.57 -12.10
C PHE A 37 -23.02 3.41 -11.65
N LEU A 38 -23.28 4.56 -12.24
CA LEU A 38 -24.45 5.40 -11.93
C LEU A 38 -25.79 4.85 -12.46
N GLN A 39 -25.78 3.74 -13.19
CA GLN A 39 -26.96 3.04 -13.73
C GLN A 39 -27.17 1.68 -13.06
N LEU A 40 -26.99 1.60 -11.73
CA LEU A 40 -27.04 0.40 -10.90
C LEU A 40 -27.97 -0.71 -11.43
N SER A 41 -27.38 -1.74 -12.02
CA SER A 41 -28.04 -3.02 -12.27
C SER A 41 -27.67 -4.04 -11.17
N PRO A 42 -28.43 -5.11 -10.96
CA PRO A 42 -28.04 -6.18 -10.01
C PRO A 42 -26.64 -6.76 -10.27
N THR A 43 -26.23 -6.88 -11.53
CA THR A 43 -24.89 -7.34 -11.95
C THR A 43 -23.78 -6.37 -11.54
N ASP A 44 -24.10 -5.07 -11.40
CA ASP A 44 -23.14 -4.07 -10.95
C ASP A 44 -22.83 -4.23 -9.45
N VAL A 45 -23.79 -4.70 -8.65
CA VAL A 45 -23.60 -4.96 -7.21
C VAL A 45 -22.62 -6.12 -6.99
N ASP A 46 -22.77 -7.21 -7.74
CA ASP A 46 -21.85 -8.36 -7.63
C ASP A 46 -20.42 -7.98 -8.04
N THR A 47 -20.27 -7.21 -9.11
CA THR A 47 -18.98 -6.68 -9.55
C THR A 47 -18.34 -5.79 -8.47
N LEU A 48 -19.11 -4.92 -7.82
CA LEU A 48 -18.60 -4.08 -6.75
C LEU A 48 -18.16 -4.87 -5.52
N VAL A 49 -18.95 -5.88 -5.15
CA VAL A 49 -18.58 -6.77 -4.03
C VAL A 49 -17.27 -7.50 -4.37
N ALA A 50 -17.14 -8.01 -5.59
CA ALA A 50 -15.91 -8.67 -6.04
C ALA A 50 -14.70 -7.71 -6.02
N LEU A 51 -14.85 -6.50 -6.55
CA LEU A 51 -13.82 -5.46 -6.54
C LEU A 51 -13.46 -5.03 -5.11
N PHE A 52 -14.44 -4.92 -4.21
CA PHE A 52 -14.20 -4.60 -2.80
C PHE A 52 -13.39 -5.69 -2.10
N VAL A 53 -13.81 -6.95 -2.24
CA VAL A 53 -13.09 -8.09 -1.67
C VAL A 53 -11.66 -8.13 -2.21
N MET A 54 -11.50 -7.99 -3.53
CA MET A 54 -10.17 -7.95 -4.16
C MET A 54 -9.32 -6.79 -3.62
N SER A 55 -9.88 -5.59 -3.47
CA SER A 55 -9.19 -4.42 -2.94
C SER A 55 -8.80 -4.58 -1.47
N VAL A 56 -9.63 -5.26 -0.65
CA VAL A 56 -9.29 -5.59 0.75
C VAL A 56 -8.02 -6.43 0.83
N PHE A 57 -7.90 -7.46 -0.01
CA PHE A 57 -6.76 -8.39 0.02
C PHE A 57 -5.52 -7.89 -0.73
N THR A 58 -5.66 -6.93 -1.63
CA THR A 58 -4.53 -6.36 -2.38
C THR A 58 -4.11 -5.01 -1.84
N VAL A 59 -4.85 -3.96 -2.13
CA VAL A 59 -4.53 -2.56 -1.76
C VAL A 59 -4.46 -2.37 -0.25
N GLY A 60 -5.51 -2.81 0.44
CA GLY A 60 -5.60 -2.65 1.88
C GLY A 60 -4.51 -3.42 2.62
N ALA A 61 -4.24 -4.67 2.19
CA ALA A 61 -3.17 -5.47 2.77
C ALA A 61 -1.78 -4.89 2.44
N ALA A 62 -1.57 -4.43 1.20
CA ALA A 62 -0.31 -3.80 0.77
C ALA A 62 0.03 -2.57 1.63
N PHE A 63 -0.95 -1.68 1.81
CA PHE A 63 -0.81 -0.51 2.67
C PHE A 63 -0.57 -0.91 4.14
N LEU A 64 -1.38 -1.80 4.69
CA LEU A 64 -1.28 -2.23 6.08
C LEU A 64 0.11 -2.80 6.39
N LEU A 65 0.61 -3.70 5.54
CA LEU A 65 1.92 -4.33 5.73
C LEU A 65 3.07 -3.34 5.54
N HIS A 66 2.92 -2.37 4.64
CA HIS A 66 3.85 -1.26 4.46
C HIS A 66 4.00 -0.44 5.76
N GLU A 67 2.89 0.03 6.33
CA GLU A 67 2.90 0.80 7.58
C GLU A 67 3.42 -0.03 8.77
N LEU A 68 3.04 -1.30 8.84
CA LEU A 68 3.56 -2.21 9.87
C LEU A 68 5.06 -2.43 9.74
N ALA A 69 5.62 -2.45 8.53
CA ALA A 69 7.06 -2.57 8.32
C ALA A 69 7.81 -1.37 8.91
N HIS A 70 7.32 -0.14 8.70
CA HIS A 70 7.88 1.05 9.35
C HIS A 70 7.83 0.94 10.87
N LYS A 71 6.67 0.56 11.41
CA LYS A 71 6.51 0.39 12.87
C LYS A 71 7.46 -0.65 13.44
N VAL A 72 7.52 -1.83 12.83
CA VAL A 72 8.40 -2.93 13.27
C VAL A 72 9.85 -2.47 13.30
N MET A 73 10.31 -1.80 12.25
CA MET A 73 11.68 -1.30 12.19
C MET A 73 11.96 -0.19 13.22
N ALA A 74 11.02 0.74 13.42
CA ALA A 74 11.16 1.78 14.43
C ALA A 74 11.26 1.19 15.83
N VAL A 75 10.39 0.24 16.17
CA VAL A 75 10.40 -0.44 17.49
C VAL A 75 11.69 -1.24 17.68
N ARG A 76 12.21 -1.92 16.64
CA ARG A 76 13.51 -2.62 16.70
C ARG A 76 14.70 -1.69 17.02
N PHE A 77 14.58 -0.41 16.65
CA PHE A 77 15.56 0.62 17.00
C PHE A 77 15.26 1.33 18.33
N GLY A 78 14.36 0.77 19.14
CA GLY A 78 14.02 1.30 20.47
C GLY A 78 13.10 2.52 20.43
N GLN A 79 12.41 2.75 19.30
CA GLN A 79 11.44 3.86 19.19
C GLN A 79 10.08 3.44 19.71
N VAL A 80 9.33 4.40 20.27
CA VAL A 80 7.89 4.27 20.45
C VAL A 80 7.23 4.66 19.14
N ALA A 81 6.51 3.77 18.50
CA ALA A 81 5.93 3.99 17.19
C ALA A 81 4.45 3.58 17.15
N ALA A 82 3.62 4.39 16.51
CA ALA A 82 2.21 4.10 16.31
C ALA A 82 1.70 4.70 14.99
N PHE A 83 0.88 3.95 14.27
CA PHE A 83 0.15 4.45 13.12
C PHE A 83 -0.96 5.41 13.56
N ARG A 84 -1.18 6.49 12.80
CA ARG A 84 -2.32 7.40 12.96
C ARG A 84 -2.92 7.69 11.59
N ALA A 85 -4.23 7.44 11.47
CA ALA A 85 -4.97 7.74 10.26
C ALA A 85 -5.27 9.25 10.16
N ASP A 86 -5.22 9.76 8.94
CA ASP A 86 -5.79 11.05 8.58
C ASP A 86 -7.20 10.83 8.00
N TYR A 87 -8.22 10.98 8.84
CA TYR A 87 -9.61 10.74 8.44
C TYR A 87 -10.10 11.70 7.36
N GLY A 88 -9.57 12.93 7.30
CA GLY A 88 -9.87 13.88 6.22
C GLY A 88 -9.34 13.36 4.90
N MET A 89 -8.09 12.91 4.88
CA MET A 89 -7.45 12.34 3.69
C MET A 89 -8.04 10.98 3.29
N LEU A 90 -8.56 10.18 4.22
CA LEU A 90 -9.33 8.99 3.89
C LEU A 90 -10.62 9.34 3.14
N GLY A 91 -11.32 10.39 3.57
CA GLY A 91 -12.47 10.93 2.84
C GLY A 91 -12.11 11.42 1.44
N VAL A 92 -10.98 12.13 1.30
CA VAL A 92 -10.45 12.57 -0.01
C VAL A 92 -10.11 11.37 -0.90
N ALA A 93 -9.52 10.31 -0.36
CA ALA A 93 -9.21 9.10 -1.11
C ALA A 93 -10.48 8.45 -1.70
N ILE A 94 -11.55 8.31 -0.91
CA ILE A 94 -12.84 7.78 -1.38
C ILE A 94 -13.45 8.70 -2.44
N ALA A 95 -13.48 10.02 -2.22
CA ALA A 95 -14.02 10.97 -3.15
C ALA A 95 -13.25 10.99 -4.49
N SER A 96 -11.92 10.88 -4.45
CA SER A 96 -11.09 10.79 -5.65
C SER A 96 -11.34 9.49 -6.43
N GLY A 97 -11.49 8.35 -5.72
CA GLY A 97 -11.87 7.08 -6.33
C GLY A 97 -13.19 7.18 -7.10
N LEU A 98 -14.21 7.77 -6.51
CA LEU A 98 -15.51 8.07 -7.15
C LEU A 98 -15.36 8.99 -8.37
N ALA A 99 -14.42 9.94 -8.33
CA ALA A 99 -14.15 10.84 -9.44
C ALA A 99 -13.32 10.20 -10.57
N GLY A 100 -12.86 8.95 -10.41
CA GLY A 100 -12.12 8.18 -11.41
C GLY A 100 -10.62 8.49 -11.44
N PHE A 101 -10.08 9.06 -10.38
CA PHE A 101 -8.63 9.16 -10.14
C PHE A 101 -8.32 8.77 -8.70
N LEU A 102 -7.07 8.50 -8.38
CA LEU A 102 -6.69 8.09 -7.04
C LEU A 102 -5.73 9.09 -6.42
N PHE A 103 -6.13 9.67 -5.30
CA PHE A 103 -5.28 10.47 -4.44
C PHE A 103 -5.47 10.02 -2.99
N ALA A 104 -4.44 9.43 -2.38
CA ALA A 104 -4.53 8.87 -1.04
C ALA A 104 -3.29 9.22 -0.22
N ALA A 105 -3.51 9.75 0.97
CA ALA A 105 -2.53 9.92 2.04
C ALA A 105 -3.18 9.48 3.35
N PRO A 106 -3.38 8.16 3.55
CA PRO A 106 -4.30 7.62 4.55
C PRO A 106 -3.84 7.82 5.99
N GLY A 107 -2.63 8.26 6.20
CA GLY A 107 -1.98 8.43 7.50
C GLY A 107 -0.52 8.03 7.44
N ALA A 108 0.12 7.92 8.60
CA ALA A 108 1.53 7.53 8.70
C ALA A 108 1.85 6.92 10.05
N VAL A 109 2.97 6.18 10.13
CA VAL A 109 3.58 5.77 11.39
C VAL A 109 4.41 6.92 11.96
N TYR A 110 3.98 7.42 13.11
CA TYR A 110 4.73 8.37 13.90
C TYR A 110 5.60 7.63 14.91
N HIS A 111 6.87 8.00 15.00
CA HIS A 111 7.78 7.42 15.96
C HIS A 111 8.52 8.50 16.77
N ARG A 112 8.87 8.18 18.01
CA ARG A 112 9.56 9.08 18.95
C ARG A 112 10.74 8.37 19.60
N GLY A 113 11.82 9.10 19.81
CA GLY A 113 13.03 8.65 20.48
C GLY A 113 14.28 9.16 19.74
N ARG A 114 15.45 8.83 20.28
CA ARG A 114 16.69 9.13 19.58
C ARG A 114 16.91 8.12 18.45
N ILE A 115 17.12 8.63 17.26
CA ILE A 115 17.35 7.81 16.06
C ILE A 115 18.52 8.40 15.26
N THR A 116 19.40 7.54 14.77
CA THR A 116 20.47 7.96 13.87
C THR A 116 19.92 8.13 12.45
N ARG A 117 20.60 8.92 11.60
CA ARG A 117 20.24 9.08 10.19
C ARG A 117 20.11 7.73 9.46
N ARG A 118 21.03 6.79 9.74
CA ARG A 118 20.98 5.44 9.18
C ARG A 118 19.74 4.67 9.63
N GLN A 119 19.43 4.69 10.93
CA GLN A 119 18.25 4.00 11.45
C GLN A 119 16.97 4.58 10.87
N ASN A 120 16.87 5.92 10.75
CA ASN A 120 15.71 6.59 10.14
C ASN A 120 15.54 6.19 8.67
N GLY A 121 16.63 6.13 7.89
CA GLY A 121 16.61 5.62 6.51
C GLY A 121 16.20 4.15 6.41
N LEU A 122 16.63 3.31 7.36
CA LEU A 122 16.22 1.89 7.42
C LEU A 122 14.74 1.73 7.81
N VAL A 123 14.21 2.60 8.67
CA VAL A 123 12.77 2.66 8.95
C VAL A 123 12.02 3.03 7.68
N ALA A 124 12.43 4.11 7.00
CA ALA A 124 11.74 4.59 5.80
C ALA A 124 11.78 3.59 4.64
N VAL A 125 12.88 2.88 4.40
CA VAL A 125 12.97 1.93 3.29
C VAL A 125 12.19 0.63 3.55
N ALA A 126 11.81 0.35 4.81
CA ALA A 126 11.15 -0.90 5.18
C ALA A 126 9.79 -1.10 4.49
N GLY A 127 8.98 -0.04 4.38
CA GLY A 127 7.69 -0.08 3.68
C GLY A 127 7.84 -0.45 2.20
N PRO A 128 8.59 0.32 1.40
CA PRO A 128 8.83 -0.01 0.00
C PRO A 128 9.41 -1.40 -0.24
N VAL A 129 10.35 -1.85 0.62
CA VAL A 129 10.92 -3.21 0.52
C VAL A 129 9.88 -4.29 0.78
N VAL A 130 9.00 -4.12 1.77
CA VAL A 130 7.91 -5.06 2.04
C VAL A 130 6.93 -5.10 0.86
N ASN A 131 6.59 -3.98 0.25
CA ASN A 131 5.77 -3.99 -0.96
C ASN A 131 6.43 -4.77 -2.10
N LEU A 132 7.71 -4.60 -2.36
CA LEU A 132 8.42 -5.41 -3.38
C LEU A 132 8.42 -6.90 -3.04
N ALA A 133 8.57 -7.26 -1.76
CA ALA A 133 8.48 -8.64 -1.32
C ALA A 133 7.08 -9.24 -1.52
N ILE A 134 6.02 -8.47 -1.24
CA ILE A 134 4.63 -8.89 -1.47
C ILE A 134 4.38 -9.05 -2.98
N ALA A 135 4.85 -8.13 -3.83
CA ALA A 135 4.76 -8.27 -5.28
C ALA A 135 5.44 -9.55 -5.77
N ALA A 136 6.63 -9.86 -5.22
CA ALA A 136 7.35 -11.10 -5.55
C ALA A 136 6.61 -12.38 -5.13
N VAL A 137 5.75 -12.32 -4.10
CA VAL A 137 4.88 -13.43 -3.70
C VAL A 137 3.66 -13.54 -4.63
N PHE A 138 3.04 -12.42 -5.00
CA PHE A 138 1.89 -12.42 -5.91
C PHE A 138 2.27 -12.84 -7.34
N PHE A 139 3.47 -12.51 -7.79
CA PHE A 139 3.89 -12.76 -9.17
C PHE A 139 3.82 -14.25 -9.59
N PRO A 140 4.39 -15.23 -8.85
CA PRO A 140 4.21 -16.65 -9.20
C PRO A 140 2.76 -17.11 -9.09
N VAL A 141 1.95 -16.57 -8.16
CA VAL A 141 0.53 -16.89 -8.09
C VAL A 141 -0.19 -16.43 -9.35
N PHE A 142 0.12 -15.24 -9.85
CA PHE A 142 -0.42 -14.72 -11.12
C PHE A 142 -0.05 -15.63 -12.31
N LEU A 143 1.17 -16.18 -12.35
CA LEU A 143 1.62 -17.01 -13.47
C LEU A 143 1.07 -18.46 -13.43
N LEU A 144 0.74 -18.97 -12.24
CA LEU A 144 0.38 -20.39 -12.03
C LEU A 144 -1.12 -20.65 -11.93
N PHE A 145 -1.92 -19.61 -11.71
CA PHE A 145 -3.37 -19.71 -11.51
C PHE A 145 -4.11 -18.95 -12.62
N GLU A 146 -5.42 -19.22 -12.74
CA GLU A 146 -6.32 -18.58 -13.70
C GLU A 146 -7.56 -18.00 -12.98
N GLY A 147 -8.35 -17.21 -13.70
CA GLY A 147 -9.60 -16.60 -13.20
C GLY A 147 -9.36 -15.66 -12.03
N ALA A 148 -10.31 -15.59 -11.10
CA ALA A 148 -10.31 -14.63 -10.01
C ALA A 148 -9.03 -14.62 -9.14
N VAL A 149 -8.36 -15.78 -9.01
CA VAL A 149 -7.10 -15.87 -8.27
C VAL A 149 -5.99 -15.14 -9.02
N ALA A 150 -5.90 -15.32 -10.34
CA ALA A 150 -4.95 -14.61 -11.18
C ALA A 150 -5.24 -13.11 -11.20
N ASP A 151 -6.51 -12.68 -11.25
CA ASP A 151 -6.89 -11.26 -11.23
C ASP A 151 -6.50 -10.59 -9.91
N VAL A 152 -6.75 -11.24 -8.77
CA VAL A 152 -6.28 -10.77 -7.45
C VAL A 152 -4.76 -10.68 -7.42
N ALA A 153 -4.06 -11.69 -7.93
CA ALA A 153 -2.60 -11.70 -7.92
C ALA A 153 -2.02 -10.64 -8.88
N HIS A 154 -2.60 -10.45 -10.06
CA HIS A 154 -2.25 -9.38 -11.00
C HIS A 154 -2.36 -7.99 -10.35
N LEU A 155 -3.51 -7.69 -9.75
CA LEU A 155 -3.70 -6.45 -9.00
C LEU A 155 -2.71 -6.35 -7.82
N GLY A 156 -2.46 -7.45 -7.12
CA GLY A 156 -1.50 -7.53 -6.03
C GLY A 156 -0.09 -7.15 -6.46
N VAL A 157 0.38 -7.62 -7.62
CA VAL A 157 1.68 -7.20 -8.18
C VAL A 157 1.67 -5.71 -8.52
N LEU A 158 0.68 -5.26 -9.30
CA LEU A 158 0.59 -3.87 -9.76
C LEU A 158 0.61 -2.88 -8.59
N ILE A 159 -0.24 -3.10 -7.59
CA ILE A 159 -0.38 -2.18 -6.46
C ILE A 159 0.88 -2.15 -5.62
N ASN A 160 1.49 -3.29 -5.34
CA ASN A 160 2.67 -3.32 -4.48
C ASN A 160 3.89 -2.71 -5.17
N VAL A 161 4.09 -2.96 -6.45
CA VAL A 161 5.18 -2.32 -7.22
C VAL A 161 4.93 -0.82 -7.34
N PHE A 162 3.69 -0.40 -7.62
CA PHE A 162 3.32 1.01 -7.67
C PHE A 162 3.54 1.72 -6.32
N LEU A 163 3.08 1.14 -5.20
CA LEU A 163 3.29 1.71 -3.87
C LEU A 163 4.77 1.83 -3.53
N ALA A 164 5.58 0.81 -3.86
CA ALA A 164 7.03 0.88 -3.66
C ALA A 164 7.65 2.02 -4.47
N ALA A 165 7.34 2.13 -5.76
CA ALA A 165 7.87 3.19 -6.63
C ALA A 165 7.41 4.58 -6.19
N PHE A 166 6.11 4.73 -5.88
CA PHE A 166 5.51 5.99 -5.46
C PHE A 166 6.12 6.49 -4.14
N ASN A 167 6.21 5.62 -3.13
CA ASN A 167 6.80 5.99 -1.85
C ASN A 167 8.33 6.28 -1.96
N MET A 168 9.00 5.79 -2.99
CA MET A 168 10.40 6.13 -3.26
C MET A 168 10.59 7.46 -3.99
N ILE A 169 9.54 8.21 -4.33
CA ILE A 169 9.68 9.58 -4.85
C ILE A 169 10.29 10.48 -3.75
N PRO A 170 11.39 11.21 -4.01
CA PRO A 170 12.11 11.98 -2.99
C PRO A 170 11.44 13.34 -2.71
N TYR A 171 10.14 13.36 -2.44
CA TYR A 171 9.37 14.58 -2.25
C TYR A 171 8.34 14.46 -1.11
N GLY A 172 8.13 15.55 -0.38
CA GLY A 172 7.10 15.67 0.66
C GLY A 172 7.27 14.67 1.81
N PRO A 173 6.18 14.04 2.27
CA PRO A 173 6.20 13.09 3.36
C PRO A 173 6.53 11.66 2.92
N LEU A 174 6.90 11.45 1.64
CA LEU A 174 7.18 10.12 1.10
C LEU A 174 8.52 9.58 1.59
N ASP A 175 8.63 8.27 1.70
CA ASP A 175 9.79 7.56 2.25
C ASP A 175 11.09 7.85 1.49
N GLY A 176 11.00 7.98 0.19
CA GLY A 176 12.13 8.19 -0.71
C GLY A 176 12.98 9.39 -0.33
N ARG A 177 12.38 10.46 0.21
CA ARG A 177 13.13 11.61 0.72
C ARG A 177 14.03 11.21 1.89
N THR A 178 13.49 10.51 2.87
CA THR A 178 14.24 10.06 4.06
C THR A 178 15.33 9.05 3.69
N VAL A 179 15.03 8.15 2.74
CA VAL A 179 16.01 7.16 2.25
C VAL A 179 17.14 7.84 1.49
N LEU A 180 16.83 8.80 0.61
CA LEU A 180 17.84 9.57 -0.15
C LEU A 180 18.70 10.43 0.80
N ASP A 181 18.08 11.06 1.78
CA ASP A 181 18.78 11.82 2.81
C ASP A 181 19.74 10.93 3.60
N TRP A 182 19.42 9.66 3.82
CA TRP A 182 20.32 8.70 4.45
C TRP A 182 21.46 8.29 3.49
N HIS A 183 21.12 7.69 2.33
CA HIS A 183 22.14 7.22 1.38
C HIS A 183 21.55 7.02 -0.03
N PRO A 184 22.24 7.52 -1.09
CA PRO A 184 21.71 7.44 -2.46
C PRO A 184 21.68 6.01 -3.03
N ALA A 185 22.55 5.08 -2.58
CA ALA A 185 22.60 3.74 -3.15
C ALA A 185 21.34 2.90 -2.81
N PRO A 186 20.90 2.73 -1.55
CA PRO A 186 19.63 2.04 -1.26
C PRO A 186 18.43 2.76 -1.88
N PHE A 187 18.42 4.11 -1.92
CA PHE A 187 17.41 4.87 -2.61
C PHE A 187 17.32 4.47 -4.09
N GLY A 188 18.43 4.56 -4.82
CA GLY A 188 18.49 4.23 -6.25
C GLY A 188 18.17 2.77 -6.53
N ALA A 189 18.66 1.85 -5.69
CA ALA A 189 18.40 0.41 -5.86
C ALA A 189 16.91 0.06 -5.72
N VAL A 190 16.25 0.52 -4.65
CA VAL A 190 14.82 0.22 -4.42
C VAL A 190 13.94 0.89 -5.46
N LEU A 191 14.21 2.17 -5.79
CA LEU A 191 13.47 2.88 -6.84
C LEU A 191 13.64 2.20 -8.20
N ALA A 192 14.87 1.81 -8.58
CA ALA A 192 15.13 1.15 -9.85
C ALA A 192 14.41 -0.21 -9.93
N VAL A 193 14.49 -1.04 -8.87
CA VAL A 193 13.78 -2.33 -8.83
C VAL A 193 12.28 -2.11 -8.96
N ALA A 194 11.68 -1.18 -8.20
CA ALA A 194 10.26 -0.90 -8.26
C ALA A 194 9.83 -0.37 -9.64
N ALA A 195 10.53 0.63 -10.18
CA ALA A 195 10.18 1.23 -11.47
C ALA A 195 10.37 0.24 -12.63
N VAL A 196 11.51 -0.47 -12.68
CA VAL A 196 11.79 -1.43 -13.77
C VAL A 196 10.82 -2.61 -13.71
N SER A 197 10.60 -3.22 -12.54
CA SER A 197 9.64 -4.34 -12.43
C SER A 197 8.22 -3.90 -12.78
N GLY A 198 7.79 -2.70 -12.38
CA GLY A 198 6.48 -2.15 -12.73
C GLY A 198 6.32 -1.91 -14.23
N VAL A 199 7.29 -1.27 -14.85
CA VAL A 199 7.27 -1.04 -16.31
C VAL A 199 7.26 -2.36 -17.07
N LEU A 200 8.13 -3.30 -16.73
CA LEU A 200 8.17 -4.61 -17.39
C LEU A 200 6.88 -5.39 -17.21
N PHE A 201 6.31 -5.37 -16.00
CA PHE A 201 5.04 -6.05 -15.73
C PHE A 201 3.90 -5.45 -16.56
N VAL A 202 3.78 -4.12 -16.60
CA VAL A 202 2.75 -3.42 -17.39
C VAL A 202 2.92 -3.65 -18.89
N LEU A 203 4.15 -3.61 -19.41
CA LEU A 203 4.42 -3.86 -20.82
C LEU A 203 4.09 -5.30 -21.24
N GLN A 204 4.34 -6.27 -20.36
CA GLN A 204 4.11 -7.69 -20.67
C GLN A 204 2.66 -8.13 -20.44
N PHE A 205 2.00 -7.64 -19.39
CA PHE A 205 0.71 -8.16 -18.93
C PHE A 205 -0.42 -7.11 -18.93
N GLY A 206 -0.09 -5.83 -19.14
CA GLY A 206 -1.05 -4.73 -19.12
C GLY A 206 -1.47 -4.33 -17.70
N VAL A 207 -2.47 -3.44 -17.64
CA VAL A 207 -3.10 -2.95 -16.40
C VAL A 207 -4.56 -3.39 -16.26
N SER A 208 -5.14 -4.01 -17.30
CA SER A 208 -6.53 -4.43 -17.31
C SER A 208 -6.71 -5.71 -16.48
N LEU A 209 -7.70 -5.69 -15.62
CA LEU A 209 -8.19 -6.88 -14.93
C LEU A 209 -9.15 -7.61 -15.87
N GLY A 210 -9.17 -8.93 -15.83
CA GLY A 210 -10.05 -9.79 -16.65
C GLY A 210 -11.54 -9.77 -16.22
N LEU A 211 -11.99 -8.68 -15.55
CA LEU A 211 -13.34 -8.50 -15.00
C LEU A 211 -14.34 -7.93 -16.00
#